data_21943a44c092fc40ad3e076da35c5948
#
_entry.id   21943a44c092fc40ad3e076da35c5948
#
_cell.length_a   1.000
_cell.length_b   1.000
_cell.length_c   1.000
_cell.angle_alpha   90.00
_cell.angle_beta   90.00
_cell.angle_gamma   90.00
#
_symmetry.space_group_name_H-M   'P 1'
#
loop_
_entity.id
_entity.type
_entity.pdbx_description
1 polymer ?
#
loop_
_entity_poly.entity_id
_entity_poly.type
_entity_poly.pdbx_seq_one_letter_code
_entity_poly.pdbx_strand_id
1 'polypeptide(L)'
;MTYRAAAAIAFAAQLIGRGRYGNGQCWTLVEDAIVGAGGQSSRTLTRNFGPHSNYVWGTPVLASNVAPGDVLQFRGYSWTRSITRSSGPTRNTLGSATTDTEPYQTRSHHSAIIVRVLGAGLVEVVEQNVPVGSGPRRTILGIVGGTQPPEDTVTTDMMGTYVNRRVIVDTVRNPPSIYRPI
;
A
#
# COMPACT_ATOMS: atom_id res chain seq x y z
N MET A 1 6.62 0.74 27.91
CA MET A 1 5.73 -0.30 27.30
C MET A 1 6.32 -0.61 25.93
N THR A 2 6.16 -1.84 25.44
CA THR A 2 6.67 -2.24 24.11
C THR A 2 5.50 -2.25 23.14
N TYR A 3 5.68 -1.65 21.96
CA TYR A 3 4.70 -1.68 20.88
C TYR A 3 4.34 -3.11 20.45
N ARG A 4 3.05 -3.38 20.31
CA ARG A 4 2.50 -4.68 19.92
C ARG A 4 1.79 -4.58 18.58
N ALA A 5 2.52 -4.83 17.49
CA ALA A 5 2.01 -4.72 16.12
C ALA A 5 0.69 -5.46 15.89
N ALA A 6 0.56 -6.70 16.40
CA ALA A 6 -0.66 -7.49 16.25
C ALA A 6 -1.88 -6.81 16.91
N ALA A 7 -1.70 -6.13 18.03
CA ALA A 7 -2.78 -5.41 18.70
C ALA A 7 -3.22 -4.16 17.90
N ALA A 8 -2.28 -3.42 17.34
CA ALA A 8 -2.59 -2.27 16.48
C ALA A 8 -3.35 -2.70 15.21
N ILE A 9 -2.90 -3.79 14.56
CA ILE A 9 -3.57 -4.36 13.39
C ILE A 9 -4.99 -4.81 13.74
N ALA A 10 -5.17 -5.55 14.85
CA ALA A 10 -6.47 -6.02 15.30
C ALA A 10 -7.42 -4.85 15.59
N PHE A 11 -6.93 -3.80 16.26
CA PHE A 11 -7.71 -2.58 16.49
C PHE A 11 -8.16 -1.93 15.18
N ALA A 12 -7.27 -1.70 14.23
CA ALA A 12 -7.62 -1.09 12.96
C ALA A 12 -8.59 -1.98 12.15
N ALA A 13 -8.36 -3.29 12.12
CA ALA A 13 -9.16 -4.23 11.35
C ALA A 13 -10.61 -4.37 11.86
N GLN A 14 -10.85 -4.32 13.17
CA GLN A 14 -12.20 -4.42 13.74
C GLN A 14 -13.10 -3.21 13.41
N LEU A 15 -12.52 -2.09 12.99
CA LEU A 15 -13.24 -0.87 12.64
C LEU A 15 -13.71 -0.86 11.17
N ILE A 16 -13.25 -1.80 10.36
CA ILE A 16 -13.63 -1.91 8.94
C ILE A 16 -15.14 -2.13 8.84
N GLY A 17 -15.79 -1.33 7.99
CA GLY A 17 -17.23 -1.40 7.76
C GLY A 17 -18.08 -0.71 8.84
N ARG A 18 -17.49 -0.11 9.89
CA ARG A 18 -18.22 0.55 10.98
C ARG A 18 -18.48 2.04 10.76
N GLY A 19 -18.34 2.54 9.54
CA GLY A 19 -18.46 3.96 9.29
C GLY A 19 -17.23 4.75 9.76
N ARG A 20 -17.35 6.07 9.91
CA ARG A 20 -16.22 6.94 10.30
C ARG A 20 -15.81 6.69 11.74
N TYR A 21 -14.52 6.48 11.97
CA TYR A 21 -13.95 6.34 13.31
C TYR A 21 -13.44 7.68 13.83
N GLY A 22 -13.67 7.95 15.13
CA GLY A 22 -13.23 9.18 15.79
C GLY A 22 -13.71 10.44 15.07
N ASN A 23 -12.82 11.36 14.79
CA ASN A 23 -13.12 12.57 14.02
C ASN A 23 -13.13 12.34 12.49
N GLY A 24 -12.92 11.10 12.05
CA GLY A 24 -12.89 10.72 10.63
C GLY A 24 -11.57 11.00 9.91
N GLN A 25 -10.54 11.48 10.60
CA GLN A 25 -9.23 11.73 10.00
C GLN A 25 -8.37 10.45 9.98
N CYS A 26 -7.60 10.26 8.91
CA CYS A 26 -6.67 9.14 8.79
C CYS A 26 -5.69 9.06 9.97
N TRP A 27 -5.21 10.22 10.42
CA TRP A 27 -4.31 10.33 11.56
C TRP A 27 -4.92 9.74 12.83
N THR A 28 -6.19 10.03 13.15
CA THR A 28 -6.86 9.55 14.38
C THR A 28 -6.90 8.03 14.42
N LEU A 29 -7.22 7.37 13.30
CA LEU A 29 -7.24 5.91 13.23
C LEU A 29 -5.87 5.31 13.57
N VAL A 30 -4.81 5.85 12.94
CA VAL A 30 -3.44 5.33 13.10
C VAL A 30 -2.92 5.65 14.49
N GLU A 31 -3.13 6.88 15.00
CA GLU A 31 -2.71 7.31 16.34
C GLU A 31 -3.30 6.40 17.43
N ASP A 32 -4.61 6.20 17.40
CA ASP A 32 -5.29 5.40 18.41
C ASP A 32 -4.88 3.92 18.33
N ALA A 33 -4.66 3.40 17.13
CA ALA A 33 -4.14 2.04 16.93
C ALA A 33 -2.74 1.86 17.53
N ILE A 34 -1.84 2.81 17.31
CA ILE A 34 -0.45 2.74 17.78
C ILE A 34 -0.40 2.94 19.29
N VAL A 35 -1.01 4.00 19.82
CA VAL A 35 -1.00 4.31 21.26
C VAL A 35 -1.71 3.23 22.06
N GLY A 36 -2.87 2.76 21.61
CA GLY A 36 -3.60 1.65 22.25
C GLY A 36 -2.83 0.33 22.24
N ALA A 37 -1.90 0.15 21.30
CA ALA A 37 -0.99 -1.00 21.24
C ALA A 37 0.31 -0.83 22.04
N GLY A 38 0.47 0.27 22.77
CA GLY A 38 1.64 0.57 23.60
C GLY A 38 2.78 1.28 22.89
N GLY A 39 2.55 1.75 21.66
CA GLY A 39 3.51 2.57 20.93
C GLY A 39 3.47 4.04 21.36
N GLN A 40 4.51 4.78 20.98
CA GLN A 40 4.59 6.21 21.26
C GLN A 40 3.68 7.01 20.31
N SER A 41 3.07 8.07 20.86
CA SER A 41 2.24 9.00 20.10
C SER A 41 3.05 9.76 19.07
N SER A 42 2.51 9.89 17.86
CA SER A 42 3.11 10.73 16.82
C SER A 42 3.18 12.20 17.21
N ARG A 43 2.31 12.65 18.13
CA ARG A 43 2.39 14.01 18.71
C ARG A 43 3.70 14.26 19.45
N THR A 44 4.22 13.23 20.12
CA THR A 44 5.49 13.31 20.85
C THR A 44 6.68 13.21 19.90
N LEU A 45 6.57 12.38 18.87
CA LEU A 45 7.68 12.10 17.94
C LEU A 45 7.82 13.17 16.86
N THR A 46 6.73 13.85 16.49
CA THR A 46 6.74 14.83 15.40
C THR A 46 7.13 16.21 15.91
N ARG A 47 8.25 16.72 15.40
CA ARG A 47 8.66 18.12 15.67
C ARG A 47 7.64 19.08 15.05
N ASN A 48 7.22 20.09 15.80
CA ASN A 48 6.22 21.07 15.35
C ASN A 48 4.92 20.41 14.86
N PHE A 49 4.37 19.53 15.71
CA PHE A 49 3.14 18.81 15.40
C PHE A 49 1.98 19.78 15.04
N GLY A 50 1.32 19.50 13.93
CA GLY A 50 0.18 20.27 13.42
C GLY A 50 -0.54 19.54 12.30
N PRO A 51 -1.69 20.04 11.81
CA PRO A 51 -2.53 19.33 10.85
C PRO A 51 -1.87 19.07 9.47
N HIS A 52 -0.79 19.79 9.17
CA HIS A 52 -0.03 19.66 7.92
C HIS A 52 1.37 19.09 8.12
N SER A 53 1.69 18.58 9.30
CA SER A 53 3.00 18.00 9.59
C SER A 53 3.19 16.67 8.88
N ASN A 54 4.43 16.37 8.48
CA ASN A 54 4.81 14.99 8.16
C ASN A 54 4.96 14.24 9.49
N TYR A 55 3.95 13.45 9.82
CA TYR A 55 3.95 12.74 11.10
C TYR A 55 5.05 11.69 11.14
N VAL A 56 5.74 11.64 12.27
CA VAL A 56 6.72 10.61 12.61
C VAL A 56 6.02 9.59 13.52
N TRP A 57 6.11 8.32 13.14
CA TRP A 57 5.39 7.24 13.82
C TRP A 57 6.33 6.28 14.56
N GLY A 58 7.63 6.55 14.55
CA GLY A 58 8.65 5.72 15.16
C GLY A 58 9.97 5.76 14.40
N THR A 59 10.66 4.62 14.34
CA THR A 59 11.92 4.48 13.61
C THR A 59 11.67 4.35 12.11
N PRO A 60 12.36 5.12 11.24
CA PRO A 60 12.27 4.94 9.79
C PRO A 60 12.67 3.53 9.35
N VAL A 61 11.95 2.99 8.36
CA VAL A 61 12.16 1.65 7.81
C VAL A 61 12.32 1.74 6.29
N LEU A 62 13.26 0.96 5.74
CA LEU A 62 13.37 0.80 4.29
C LEU A 62 12.20 -0.05 3.76
N ALA A 63 11.76 0.24 2.54
CA ALA A 63 10.67 -0.52 1.92
C ALA A 63 10.94 -2.03 1.78
N SER A 64 12.24 -2.43 1.70
CA SER A 64 12.64 -3.84 1.72
C SER A 64 12.44 -4.55 3.07
N ASN A 65 12.33 -3.79 4.15
CA ASN A 65 12.26 -4.29 5.54
C ASN A 65 10.89 -4.07 6.18
N VAL A 66 9.91 -3.68 5.35
CA VAL A 66 8.55 -3.40 5.80
C VAL A 66 7.88 -4.63 6.40
N ALA A 67 7.12 -4.44 7.46
CA ALA A 67 6.40 -5.51 8.17
C ALA A 67 4.97 -5.08 8.54
N PRO A 68 4.07 -6.04 8.80
CA PRO A 68 2.77 -5.74 9.37
C PRO A 68 2.90 -4.98 10.69
N GLY A 69 2.08 -3.93 10.86
CA GLY A 69 2.15 -3.01 11.99
C GLY A 69 3.00 -1.77 11.75
N ASP A 70 3.80 -1.72 10.68
CA ASP A 70 4.47 -0.49 10.27
C ASP A 70 3.44 0.52 9.73
N VAL A 71 3.78 1.80 9.79
CA VAL A 71 2.92 2.91 9.38
C VAL A 71 3.49 3.60 8.14
N LEU A 72 2.60 3.88 7.19
CA LEU A 72 2.90 4.70 6.01
C LEU A 72 2.46 6.14 6.27
N GLN A 73 3.36 7.09 6.00
CA GLN A 73 3.07 8.51 5.95
C GLN A 73 3.25 9.02 4.53
N PHE A 74 2.18 9.50 3.93
CA PHE A 74 2.13 9.96 2.55
C PHE A 74 2.21 11.48 2.44
N ARG A 75 2.88 11.94 1.37
CA ARG A 75 2.89 13.34 0.95
C ARG A 75 2.96 13.42 -0.58
N GLY A 76 1.85 13.79 -1.21
CA GLY A 76 1.78 13.89 -2.68
C GLY A 76 1.99 12.56 -3.41
N TYR A 77 1.71 11.47 -2.74
CA TYR A 77 1.87 10.11 -3.26
C TYR A 77 0.92 9.81 -4.41
N SER A 78 1.42 9.06 -5.37
CA SER A 78 0.60 8.39 -6.38
C SER A 78 1.16 7.04 -6.80
N TRP A 79 0.27 6.12 -7.12
CA TRP A 79 0.60 4.79 -7.63
C TRP A 79 -0.33 4.39 -8.76
N THR A 80 0.26 3.81 -9.81
CA THR A 80 -0.43 3.26 -10.96
C THR A 80 0.18 1.91 -11.27
N ARG A 81 -0.64 0.92 -11.60
CA ARG A 81 -0.21 -0.38 -12.09
C ARG A 81 -0.68 -0.55 -13.54
N SER A 82 0.25 -0.87 -14.42
CA SER A 82 -0.05 -1.25 -15.80
C SER A 82 0.24 -2.74 -16.00
N ILE A 83 -0.70 -3.45 -16.63
CA ILE A 83 -0.58 -4.88 -16.93
C ILE A 83 -0.67 -5.04 -18.44
N THR A 84 0.45 -5.39 -19.05
CA THR A 84 0.50 -5.69 -20.49
C THR A 84 0.41 -7.19 -20.70
N ARG A 85 -0.54 -7.62 -21.51
CA ARG A 85 -0.72 -9.01 -21.96
C ARG A 85 -0.45 -9.09 -23.44
N SER A 86 0.39 -10.04 -23.83
CA SER A 86 0.70 -10.31 -25.25
C SER A 86 0.70 -11.82 -25.48
N SER A 87 0.39 -12.23 -26.71
CA SER A 87 0.37 -13.62 -27.12
C SER A 87 1.06 -13.79 -28.46
N GLY A 88 1.75 -14.90 -28.68
CA GLY A 88 2.40 -15.20 -29.95
C GLY A 88 2.95 -16.62 -29.99
N PRO A 89 3.42 -17.07 -31.16
CA PRO A 89 3.90 -18.45 -31.36
C PRO A 89 5.19 -18.75 -30.59
N THR A 90 5.96 -17.72 -30.23
CA THR A 90 7.19 -17.87 -29.43
C THR A 90 7.35 -16.68 -28.47
N ARG A 91 8.25 -16.83 -27.48
CA ARG A 91 8.61 -15.72 -26.56
C ARG A 91 9.17 -14.48 -27.26
N ASN A 92 9.76 -14.64 -28.42
CA ASN A 92 10.40 -13.57 -29.19
C ASN A 92 9.51 -12.97 -30.28
N THR A 93 8.41 -13.65 -30.63
CA THR A 93 7.44 -13.22 -31.66
C THR A 93 6.05 -13.07 -31.06
N LEU A 94 5.96 -12.25 -30.03
CA LEU A 94 4.68 -11.88 -29.42
C LEU A 94 3.95 -10.92 -30.38
N GLY A 95 2.72 -11.27 -30.72
CA GLY A 95 1.86 -10.50 -31.61
C GLY A 95 1.20 -9.31 -30.92
N SER A 96 -0.14 -9.19 -31.03
CA SER A 96 -0.85 -8.06 -30.44
C SER A 96 -0.71 -8.03 -28.91
N ALA A 97 -0.55 -6.83 -28.37
CA ALA A 97 -0.50 -6.59 -26.94
C ALA A 97 -1.68 -5.71 -26.50
N THR A 98 -2.25 -6.04 -25.36
CA THR A 98 -3.24 -5.19 -24.67
C THR A 98 -2.63 -4.70 -23.36
N THR A 99 -2.88 -3.43 -23.03
CA THR A 99 -2.45 -2.86 -21.73
C THR A 99 -3.65 -2.36 -20.96
N ASP A 100 -3.86 -2.93 -19.78
CA ASP A 100 -4.82 -2.46 -18.82
C ASP A 100 -4.11 -1.63 -17.76
N THR A 101 -4.72 -0.53 -17.33
CA THR A 101 -4.19 0.28 -16.22
C THR A 101 -5.19 0.24 -15.09
N GLU A 102 -4.73 -0.18 -13.90
CA GLU A 102 -5.55 -0.17 -12.70
C GLU A 102 -5.81 1.27 -12.24
N PRO A 103 -6.91 1.51 -11.49
CA PRO A 103 -7.28 2.84 -11.04
C PRO A 103 -6.13 3.54 -10.34
N TYR A 104 -5.97 4.81 -10.65
CA TYR A 104 -4.97 5.69 -10.08
C TYR A 104 -5.22 5.91 -8.59
N GLN A 105 -4.24 5.58 -7.75
CA GLN A 105 -4.31 5.76 -6.30
C GLN A 105 -3.47 6.98 -5.90
N THR A 106 -4.09 7.93 -5.18
CA THR A 106 -3.41 9.13 -4.70
C THR A 106 -3.61 9.35 -3.21
N ARG A 107 -2.60 9.92 -2.56
CA ARG A 107 -2.65 10.36 -1.16
C ARG A 107 -1.89 11.68 -1.04
N SER A 108 -2.59 12.80 -0.98
CA SER A 108 -1.95 14.13 -0.88
C SER A 108 -1.25 14.32 0.46
N HIS A 109 -1.94 14.05 1.57
CA HIS A 109 -1.40 14.01 2.93
C HIS A 109 -2.22 12.99 3.72
N HIS A 110 -1.59 11.86 4.09
CA HIS A 110 -2.34 10.73 4.61
C HIS A 110 -1.47 9.82 5.47
N SER A 111 -2.10 9.02 6.33
CA SER A 111 -1.46 7.98 7.13
C SER A 111 -2.26 6.68 7.05
N ALA A 112 -1.58 5.55 7.01
CA ALA A 112 -2.19 4.22 6.98
C ALA A 112 -1.34 3.21 7.74
N ILE A 113 -1.98 2.18 8.32
CA ILE A 113 -1.28 1.09 9.00
C ILE A 113 -1.20 -0.13 8.07
N ILE A 114 -0.01 -0.72 7.94
CA ILE A 114 0.20 -1.94 7.15
C ILE A 114 -0.35 -3.13 7.93
N VAL A 115 -1.22 -3.89 7.29
CA VAL A 115 -1.79 -5.12 7.87
C VAL A 115 -1.22 -6.38 7.23
N ARG A 116 -0.71 -6.28 5.99
CA ARG A 116 -0.08 -7.39 5.29
C ARG A 116 0.92 -6.90 4.25
N VAL A 117 2.04 -7.60 4.12
CA VAL A 117 3.01 -7.43 3.02
C VAL A 117 2.70 -8.48 1.97
N LEU A 118 2.48 -8.03 0.72
CA LEU A 118 2.05 -8.89 -0.39
C LEU A 118 3.22 -9.30 -1.31
N GLY A 119 4.41 -8.73 -1.08
CA GLY A 119 5.55 -8.91 -1.97
C GLY A 119 5.56 -7.93 -3.14
N ALA A 120 6.66 -7.94 -3.91
CA ALA A 120 6.85 -7.09 -5.10
C ALA A 120 6.54 -5.59 -4.87
N GLY A 121 6.86 -5.06 -3.68
CA GLY A 121 6.59 -3.67 -3.33
C GLY A 121 5.13 -3.33 -3.04
N LEU A 122 4.27 -4.33 -2.85
CA LEU A 122 2.86 -4.16 -2.51
C LEU A 122 2.60 -4.43 -1.03
N VAL A 123 1.72 -3.64 -0.47
CA VAL A 123 1.20 -3.81 0.89
C VAL A 123 -0.32 -3.66 0.93
N GLU A 124 -0.96 -4.39 1.83
CA GLU A 124 -2.34 -4.13 2.22
C GLU A 124 -2.33 -3.28 3.49
N VAL A 125 -3.10 -2.19 3.47
CA VAL A 125 -3.21 -1.26 4.59
C VAL A 125 -4.65 -1.17 5.08
N VAL A 126 -4.81 -0.71 6.33
CA VAL A 126 -6.07 -0.15 6.80
C VAL A 126 -5.89 1.37 6.87
N GLU A 127 -6.82 2.07 6.24
CA GLU A 127 -6.87 3.52 6.16
C GLU A 127 -8.30 4.03 6.25
N GLN A 128 -8.50 5.29 6.62
CA GLN A 128 -9.83 5.94 6.52
C GLN A 128 -9.71 7.31 5.87
N ASN A 129 -10.87 7.88 5.49
CA ASN A 129 -10.96 9.16 4.79
C ASN A 129 -10.41 9.10 3.34
N VAL A 130 -10.47 7.93 2.72
CA VAL A 130 -10.14 7.71 1.30
C VAL A 130 -11.22 6.79 0.68
N PRO A 131 -12.10 7.34 -0.18
CA PRO A 131 -12.27 8.77 -0.48
C PRO A 131 -12.65 9.58 0.75
N VAL A 132 -12.54 10.91 0.65
CA VAL A 132 -12.86 11.82 1.76
C VAL A 132 -14.24 11.49 2.34
N GLY A 133 -14.33 11.39 3.67
CA GLY A 133 -15.55 11.04 4.38
C GLY A 133 -15.80 9.55 4.59
N SER A 134 -15.00 8.67 3.96
CA SER A 134 -15.14 7.22 4.15
C SER A 134 -14.62 6.76 5.51
N GLY A 135 -15.22 5.68 6.04
CA GLY A 135 -14.72 4.97 7.22
C GLY A 135 -13.49 4.09 6.93
N PRO A 136 -13.01 3.38 7.98
CA PRO A 136 -11.89 2.47 7.85
C PRO A 136 -12.14 1.38 6.81
N ARG A 137 -11.15 1.15 5.95
CA ARG A 137 -11.20 0.17 4.86
C ARG A 137 -9.84 -0.43 4.58
N ARG A 138 -9.83 -1.59 3.93
CA ARG A 138 -8.61 -2.19 3.37
C ARG A 138 -8.34 -1.64 1.98
N THR A 139 -7.08 -1.37 1.70
CA THR A 139 -6.62 -0.94 0.38
C THR A 139 -5.27 -1.58 0.08
N ILE A 140 -5.06 -1.99 -1.16
CA ILE A 140 -3.73 -2.42 -1.64
C ILE A 140 -3.04 -1.20 -2.25
N LEU A 141 -1.78 -0.99 -1.87
CA LEU A 141 -0.96 0.11 -2.35
C LEU A 141 0.43 -0.39 -2.77
N GLY A 142 0.97 0.20 -3.84
CA GLY A 142 2.37 0.04 -4.23
C GLY A 142 3.24 1.03 -3.46
N ILE A 143 4.26 0.55 -2.76
CA ILE A 143 5.22 1.40 -2.03
C ILE A 143 6.57 1.50 -2.73
N VAL A 144 6.80 0.63 -3.72
CA VAL A 144 7.99 0.61 -4.57
C VAL A 144 7.54 0.46 -6.02
N GLY A 145 8.06 1.31 -6.91
CA GLY A 145 7.88 1.18 -8.35
C GLY A 145 8.87 0.19 -8.96
N GLY A 146 8.52 -0.35 -10.11
CA GLY A 146 9.38 -1.24 -10.87
C GLY A 146 8.60 -2.15 -11.83
N THR A 147 9.36 -2.86 -12.65
CA THR A 147 8.83 -3.90 -13.54
C THR A 147 9.00 -5.26 -12.86
N GLN A 148 7.91 -6.00 -12.72
CA GLN A 148 7.98 -7.37 -12.21
C GLN A 148 8.52 -8.30 -13.30
N PRO A 149 9.18 -9.42 -12.92
CA PRO A 149 9.59 -10.42 -13.89
C PRO A 149 8.39 -10.86 -14.75
N PRO A 150 8.57 -10.99 -16.07
CA PRO A 150 7.50 -11.45 -16.95
C PRO A 150 7.01 -12.84 -16.55
N GLU A 151 5.69 -13.01 -16.55
CA GLU A 151 5.04 -14.31 -16.36
C GLU A 151 4.65 -14.85 -17.73
N ASP A 152 5.20 -16.00 -18.11
CA ASP A 152 4.88 -16.69 -19.35
C ASP A 152 4.07 -17.95 -19.07
N THR A 153 2.94 -18.11 -19.77
CA THR A 153 2.16 -19.36 -19.79
C THR A 153 2.05 -19.89 -21.21
N VAL A 154 2.11 -21.21 -21.35
CA VAL A 154 1.97 -21.86 -22.66
C VAL A 154 0.57 -22.46 -22.75
N THR A 155 -0.15 -22.12 -23.83
CA THR A 155 -1.44 -22.71 -24.16
C THR A 155 -1.36 -23.39 -25.52
N THR A 156 -1.99 -24.55 -25.67
CA THR A 156 -2.09 -25.29 -26.93
C THR A 156 -3.56 -25.55 -27.23
N ASP A 157 -3.98 -25.19 -28.43
CA ASP A 157 -5.30 -25.45 -28.95
C ASP A 157 -5.24 -26.02 -30.39
N MET A 158 -6.37 -26.10 -31.06
CA MET A 158 -6.42 -26.59 -32.46
C MET A 158 -5.69 -25.67 -33.46
N MET A 159 -5.40 -24.44 -33.10
CA MET A 159 -4.68 -23.47 -33.94
C MET A 159 -3.16 -23.51 -33.73
N GLY A 160 -2.70 -24.20 -32.68
CA GLY A 160 -1.27 -24.34 -32.38
C GLY A 160 -0.91 -24.08 -30.91
N THR A 161 0.39 -23.93 -30.68
CA THR A 161 0.94 -23.60 -29.36
C THR A 161 1.30 -22.13 -29.30
N TYR A 162 0.84 -21.44 -28.25
CA TYR A 162 1.05 -20.01 -28.03
C TYR A 162 1.70 -19.78 -26.68
N VAL A 163 2.59 -18.80 -26.62
CA VAL A 163 3.12 -18.23 -25.38
C VAL A 163 2.33 -16.98 -25.05
N ASN A 164 1.71 -16.96 -23.90
CA ASN A 164 1.03 -15.79 -23.36
C ASN A 164 1.94 -15.16 -22.31
N ARG A 165 2.32 -13.90 -22.54
CA ARG A 165 3.18 -13.13 -21.62
C ARG A 165 2.38 -12.07 -20.91
N ARG A 166 2.59 -11.99 -19.60
CA ARG A 166 2.08 -10.92 -18.75
C ARG A 166 3.24 -10.12 -18.16
N VAL A 167 3.25 -8.82 -18.38
CA VAL A 167 4.23 -7.89 -17.79
C VAL A 167 3.48 -6.90 -16.91
N ILE A 168 3.96 -6.73 -15.67
CA ILE A 168 3.40 -5.80 -14.72
C ILE A 168 4.42 -4.69 -14.45
N VAL A 169 3.98 -3.45 -14.58
CA VAL A 169 4.78 -2.26 -14.27
C VAL A 169 4.06 -1.44 -13.22
N ASP A 170 4.70 -1.27 -12.06
CA ASP A 170 4.26 -0.39 -11.00
C ASP A 170 4.99 0.95 -11.09
N THR A 171 4.25 2.04 -11.18
CA THR A 171 4.80 3.40 -11.12
C THR A 171 4.40 4.05 -9.83
N VAL A 172 5.37 4.33 -8.95
CA VAL A 172 5.18 5.03 -7.68
C VAL A 172 5.87 6.38 -7.75
N ARG A 173 5.13 7.45 -7.50
CA ARG A 173 5.67 8.81 -7.35
C ARG A 173 5.53 9.24 -5.90
N ASN A 174 6.56 9.93 -5.38
CA ASN A 174 6.63 10.35 -4.00
C ASN A 174 6.30 9.19 -3.04
N PRO A 175 7.13 8.13 -2.99
CA PRO A 175 6.87 6.97 -2.14
C PRO A 175 6.67 7.41 -0.69
N PRO A 176 5.84 6.69 0.09
CA PRO A 176 5.58 7.04 1.48
C PRO A 176 6.83 6.87 2.35
N SER A 177 6.95 7.71 3.37
CA SER A 177 7.82 7.40 4.50
C SER A 177 7.23 6.24 5.30
N ILE A 178 8.07 5.28 5.69
CA ILE A 178 7.66 4.08 6.42
C ILE A 178 8.28 4.15 7.82
N TYR A 179 7.48 3.88 8.83
CA TYR A 179 7.91 3.92 10.22
C TYR A 179 7.52 2.65 10.96
N ARG A 180 8.44 2.13 11.78
CA ARG A 180 8.16 1.11 12.78
C ARG A 180 7.88 1.78 14.12
N PRO A 181 6.67 1.67 14.66
CA PRO A 181 6.32 2.25 15.96
C PRO A 181 7.20 1.72 17.09
N ILE A 182 7.51 2.55 18.06
CA ILE A 182 8.38 2.29 19.20
C ILE A 182 7.65 2.50 20.53
#